data_0520532471919940f42072ae8e4a743d
#
_entry.id   0520532471919940f42072ae8e4a743d
#
_cell.length_a   1.000
_cell.length_b   1.000
_cell.length_c   1.000
_cell.angle_alpha   90.00
_cell.angle_beta   90.00
_cell.angle_gamma   90.00
#
_symmetry.space_group_name_H-M   'P 1'
#
loop_
_entity.id
_entity.type
_entity.pdbx_description
1 polymer ?
#
loop_
_entity_poly.entity_id
_entity_poly.type
_entity_poly.pdbx_seq_one_letter_code
_entity_poly.pdbx_strand_id
1 'polypeptide(L)'
;GKNTFANKFSNFWFTLETGIKLQDTQSGYRLYPIQRMNVDKWYYTAKYEFELEALVFAAWGGNPVKNIPVHVYYPPQEERVSHFRPFRDFTRISILNTVLVLVTFLWIVPRNFFRKLTWKNCKQFFSNHITHSPESNLRITAAIMLGVFMGIVPAWGYQMLITLFLAHLFRLNKVIAIVAANISI
;
A
#
# COMPACT_ATOMS: atom_id res chain seq x y z
N GLY A 1 -24.90 -11.84 -12.21
CA GLY A 1 -23.62 -11.66 -12.75
C GLY A 1 -23.36 -10.58 -13.77
N LYS A 2 -24.09 -9.46 -13.86
CA LYS A 2 -23.91 -8.55 -15.00
C LYS A 2 -22.99 -7.32 -14.76
N ASN A 3 -22.38 -7.15 -13.59
CA ASN A 3 -21.42 -6.06 -13.39
C ASN A 3 -20.03 -6.57 -13.00
N THR A 4 -19.59 -7.65 -13.64
CA THR A 4 -18.30 -8.28 -13.32
C THR A 4 -17.11 -7.34 -13.57
N PHE A 5 -17.17 -6.47 -14.59
CA PHE A 5 -16.09 -5.54 -14.89
C PHE A 5 -16.03 -4.40 -13.85
N ALA A 6 -17.14 -3.72 -13.60
CA ALA A 6 -17.19 -2.61 -12.64
C ALA A 6 -16.80 -3.07 -11.23
N ASN A 7 -17.31 -4.25 -10.83
CA ASN A 7 -16.95 -4.82 -9.52
C ASN A 7 -15.48 -5.23 -9.44
N LYS A 8 -14.94 -5.89 -10.48
CA LYS A 8 -13.50 -6.21 -10.54
C LYS A 8 -12.63 -4.95 -10.51
N PHE A 9 -13.04 -3.91 -11.21
CA PHE A 9 -12.35 -2.63 -11.24
C PHE A 9 -12.35 -1.98 -9.85
N SER A 10 -13.49 -1.90 -9.19
CA SER A 10 -13.61 -1.36 -7.83
C SER A 10 -12.82 -2.18 -6.81
N ASN A 11 -12.88 -3.51 -6.88
CA ASN A 11 -12.11 -4.40 -6.02
C ASN A 11 -10.60 -4.27 -6.22
N PHE A 12 -10.15 -4.03 -7.45
CA PHE A 12 -8.74 -3.77 -7.76
C PHE A 12 -8.25 -2.50 -7.06
N TRP A 13 -8.97 -1.37 -7.19
CA TRP A 13 -8.60 -0.12 -6.53
C TRP A 13 -8.59 -0.25 -5.02
N PHE A 14 -9.63 -0.85 -4.44
CA PHE A 14 -9.69 -1.09 -3.02
C PHE A 14 -8.52 -1.95 -2.52
N THR A 15 -8.14 -2.99 -3.27
CA THR A 15 -6.97 -3.82 -2.92
C THR A 15 -5.67 -3.02 -2.99
N LEU A 16 -5.52 -2.15 -3.98
CA LEU A 16 -4.34 -1.29 -4.12
C LEU A 16 -4.24 -0.28 -2.96
N GLU A 17 -5.36 0.29 -2.53
CA GLU A 17 -5.45 1.31 -1.48
C GLU A 17 -5.29 0.74 -0.07
N THR A 18 -5.71 -0.48 0.16
CA THR A 18 -5.80 -1.06 1.51
C THR A 18 -4.94 -2.31 1.71
N GLY A 19 -4.55 -2.98 0.64
CA GLY A 19 -3.91 -4.29 0.68
C GLY A 19 -4.88 -5.45 1.00
N ILE A 20 -6.18 -5.18 1.16
CA ILE A 20 -7.20 -6.18 1.52
C ILE A 20 -7.94 -6.62 0.27
N LYS A 21 -8.03 -7.93 0.04
CA LYS A 21 -8.79 -8.49 -1.08
C LYS A 21 -10.24 -8.72 -0.66
N LEU A 22 -11.17 -8.07 -1.36
CA LEU A 22 -12.61 -8.28 -1.21
C LEU A 22 -13.21 -8.86 -2.50
N GLN A 23 -14.32 -9.60 -2.34
CA GLN A 23 -15.06 -10.16 -3.48
C GLN A 23 -16.04 -9.15 -4.07
N ASP A 24 -16.57 -8.27 -3.23
CA ASP A 24 -17.53 -7.24 -3.63
C ASP A 24 -17.37 -5.98 -2.77
N THR A 25 -16.94 -4.89 -3.42
CA THR A 25 -16.83 -3.57 -2.83
C THR A 25 -18.00 -2.65 -3.21
N GLN A 26 -18.95 -3.12 -4.01
CA GLN A 26 -20.07 -2.31 -4.47
C GLN A 26 -21.38 -2.64 -3.75
N SER A 27 -21.39 -3.66 -2.88
CA SER A 27 -22.57 -3.98 -2.08
C SER A 27 -22.85 -2.85 -1.09
N GLY A 28 -24.06 -2.33 -1.09
CA GLY A 28 -24.54 -1.33 -0.11
C GLY A 28 -24.89 -1.94 1.24
N TYR A 29 -24.95 -3.27 1.35
CA TYR A 29 -25.27 -3.94 2.62
C TYR A 29 -23.99 -4.11 3.45
N ARG A 30 -23.79 -3.24 4.44
CA ARG A 30 -22.56 -3.16 5.23
C ARG A 30 -22.83 -2.94 6.71
N LEU A 31 -22.00 -3.54 7.55
CA LEU A 31 -21.98 -3.31 8.98
C LEU A 31 -20.67 -2.57 9.35
N TYR A 32 -20.80 -1.41 9.96
CA TYR A 32 -19.69 -0.59 10.40
C TYR A 32 -19.57 -0.59 11.92
N PRO A 33 -18.37 -0.82 12.50
CA PRO A 33 -18.14 -0.70 13.94
C PRO A 33 -18.02 0.78 14.34
N ILE A 34 -19.13 1.46 14.55
CA ILE A 34 -19.19 2.91 14.82
C ILE A 34 -18.27 3.32 15.95
N GLN A 35 -18.16 2.51 17.01
CA GLN A 35 -17.28 2.79 18.15
C GLN A 35 -15.78 2.81 17.83
N ARG A 36 -15.37 2.15 16.73
CA ARG A 36 -13.98 2.08 16.27
C ARG A 36 -13.70 2.97 15.07
N MET A 37 -14.73 3.51 14.47
CA MET A 37 -14.61 4.50 13.41
C MET A 37 -14.51 5.88 14.05
N ASN A 38 -13.48 6.64 13.69
CA ASN A 38 -13.43 8.07 14.03
C ASN A 38 -14.50 8.78 13.21
N VAL A 39 -15.70 8.83 13.75
CA VAL A 39 -16.87 9.47 13.10
C VAL A 39 -16.63 10.98 12.91
N ASP A 40 -15.74 11.56 13.72
CA ASP A 40 -15.33 12.97 13.64
C ASP A 40 -14.35 13.25 12.48
N LYS A 41 -13.86 12.24 11.77
CA LYS A 41 -13.06 12.46 10.58
C LYS A 41 -13.97 12.76 9.41
N TRP A 42 -13.76 13.89 8.84
CA TRP A 42 -14.46 14.41 7.67
C TRP A 42 -14.43 13.42 6.52
N TYR A 43 -15.61 12.98 6.11
CA TYR A 43 -15.80 12.32 4.84
C TYR A 43 -15.99 13.41 3.79
N TYR A 44 -15.25 13.33 2.71
CA TYR A 44 -15.25 14.36 1.65
C TYR A 44 -16.38 14.15 0.65
N THR A 45 -17.01 12.96 0.66
CA THR A 45 -18.02 12.58 -0.32
C THR A 45 -19.38 12.30 0.33
N ALA A 46 -20.45 12.47 -0.44
CA ALA A 46 -21.82 12.43 0.09
C ALA A 46 -22.78 11.52 -0.67
N LYS A 47 -22.31 10.75 -1.66
CA LYS A 47 -23.15 9.91 -2.51
C LYS A 47 -22.59 8.49 -2.61
N TYR A 48 -22.60 7.90 -3.80
CA TYR A 48 -22.03 6.56 -4.05
C TYR A 48 -20.54 6.47 -3.68
N GLU A 49 -19.81 7.58 -3.81
CA GLU A 49 -18.41 7.67 -3.42
C GLU A 49 -18.19 7.50 -1.92
N PHE A 50 -19.15 7.95 -1.10
CA PHE A 50 -19.07 7.85 0.37
C PHE A 50 -18.92 6.40 0.84
N GLU A 51 -19.60 5.49 0.20
CA GLU A 51 -19.54 4.06 0.57
C GLU A 51 -18.13 3.49 0.39
N LEU A 52 -17.44 3.89 -0.68
CA LEU A 52 -16.07 3.47 -0.94
C LEU A 52 -15.10 4.16 0.01
N GLU A 53 -15.23 5.47 0.19
CA GLU A 53 -14.42 6.26 1.11
C GLU A 53 -14.49 5.72 2.55
N ALA A 54 -15.70 5.47 3.05
CA ALA A 54 -15.91 4.93 4.39
C ALA A 54 -15.27 3.55 4.56
N LEU A 55 -15.32 2.70 3.53
CA LEU A 55 -14.73 1.38 3.55
C LEU A 55 -13.19 1.44 3.59
N VAL A 56 -12.59 2.32 2.78
CA VAL A 56 -11.14 2.54 2.75
C VAL A 56 -10.65 3.12 4.07
N PHE A 57 -11.34 4.11 4.62
CA PHE A 57 -10.98 4.71 5.91
C PHE A 57 -11.12 3.74 7.07
N ALA A 58 -12.12 2.88 7.06
CA ALA A 58 -12.25 1.80 8.04
C ALA A 58 -11.05 0.85 7.97
N ALA A 59 -10.63 0.46 6.77
CA ALA A 59 -9.46 -0.38 6.56
C ALA A 59 -8.15 0.30 7.00
N TRP A 60 -7.93 1.57 6.66
CA TRP A 60 -6.76 2.35 7.10
C TRP A 60 -6.73 2.57 8.61
N GLY A 61 -7.90 2.58 9.25
CA GLY A 61 -8.05 2.60 10.71
C GLY A 61 -7.67 1.28 11.40
N GLY A 62 -7.35 0.24 10.63
CA GLY A 62 -6.98 -1.08 11.16
C GLY A 62 -8.17 -1.97 11.50
N ASN A 63 -9.37 -1.61 11.06
CA ASN A 63 -10.54 -2.47 11.24
C ASN A 63 -10.48 -3.65 10.25
N PRO A 64 -10.74 -4.89 10.71
CA PRO A 64 -10.79 -6.04 9.82
C PRO A 64 -12.02 -5.95 8.91
N VAL A 65 -11.79 -5.93 7.60
CA VAL A 65 -12.84 -5.93 6.58
C VAL A 65 -13.01 -7.34 6.04
N LYS A 66 -14.24 -7.86 6.08
CA LYS A 66 -14.55 -9.23 5.65
C LYS A 66 -15.82 -9.25 4.82
N ASN A 67 -15.86 -10.13 3.82
CA ASN A 67 -17.10 -10.44 3.10
C ASN A 67 -17.91 -11.51 3.85
N ILE A 68 -19.21 -11.30 3.88
CA ILE A 68 -20.18 -12.29 4.35
C ILE A 68 -21.09 -12.63 3.17
N PRO A 69 -21.29 -13.92 2.85
CA PRO A 69 -22.20 -14.30 1.77
C PRO A 69 -23.64 -13.94 2.17
N VAL A 70 -24.32 -13.22 1.28
CA VAL A 70 -25.71 -12.84 1.43
C VAL A 70 -26.49 -13.22 0.18
N HIS A 71 -27.72 -13.68 0.36
CA HIS A 71 -28.63 -13.89 -0.75
C HIS A 71 -29.23 -12.55 -1.18
N VAL A 72 -28.94 -12.14 -2.42
CA VAL A 72 -29.48 -10.92 -3.01
C VAL A 72 -30.52 -11.30 -4.06
N TYR A 73 -31.75 -10.86 -3.86
CA TYR A 73 -32.79 -10.94 -4.89
C TYR A 73 -32.61 -9.79 -5.89
N TYR A 74 -32.46 -10.14 -7.15
CA TYR A 74 -32.39 -9.16 -8.24
C TYR A 74 -33.72 -9.18 -8.98
N PRO A 75 -34.57 -8.13 -8.90
CA PRO A 75 -35.79 -8.06 -9.67
C PRO A 75 -35.49 -8.05 -11.19
N PRO A 76 -36.49 -8.40 -12.03
CA PRO A 76 -36.40 -8.31 -13.47
C PRO A 76 -35.94 -6.93 -13.93
N GLN A 77 -35.35 -6.86 -15.10
CA GLN A 77 -34.67 -5.63 -15.60
C GLN A 77 -35.63 -4.45 -15.76
N GLU A 78 -36.89 -4.75 -16.01
CA GLU A 78 -37.98 -3.79 -16.18
C GLU A 78 -38.42 -3.10 -14.88
N GLU A 79 -38.20 -3.74 -13.73
CA GLU A 79 -38.53 -3.20 -12.41
C GLU A 79 -37.35 -2.51 -11.71
N ARG A 80 -36.18 -2.50 -12.33
CA ARG A 80 -34.97 -1.91 -11.74
C ARG A 80 -34.95 -0.41 -11.93
N VAL A 81 -35.11 0.33 -10.86
CA VAL A 81 -34.86 1.76 -10.84
C VAL A 81 -33.41 2.00 -10.44
N SER A 82 -32.61 2.55 -11.36
CA SER A 82 -31.23 2.94 -11.08
C SER A 82 -31.09 4.46 -11.15
N HIS A 83 -30.65 5.07 -10.06
CA HIS A 83 -30.33 6.49 -10.00
C HIS A 83 -28.86 6.80 -10.37
N PHE A 84 -28.11 5.77 -10.77
CA PHE A 84 -26.71 5.91 -11.18
C PHE A 84 -26.60 6.61 -12.53
N ARG A 85 -25.82 7.70 -12.57
CA ARG A 85 -25.54 8.46 -13.78
C ARG A 85 -24.14 8.08 -14.28
N PRO A 86 -24.01 7.28 -15.39
CA PRO A 86 -22.77 6.61 -15.74
C PRO A 86 -21.55 7.53 -15.82
N PHE A 87 -21.64 8.63 -16.56
CA PHE A 87 -20.50 9.54 -16.73
C PHE A 87 -20.16 10.32 -15.47
N ARG A 88 -21.15 10.91 -14.83
CA ARG A 88 -20.94 11.80 -13.69
C ARG A 88 -20.45 11.05 -12.44
N ASP A 89 -21.09 9.94 -12.15
CA ASP A 89 -20.77 9.16 -10.95
C ASP A 89 -19.46 8.39 -11.17
N PHE A 90 -19.20 7.88 -12.38
CA PHE A 90 -17.93 7.26 -12.72
C PHE A 90 -16.75 8.24 -12.59
N THR A 91 -16.90 9.48 -13.10
CA THR A 91 -15.86 10.52 -12.98
C THR A 91 -15.57 10.83 -11.52
N ARG A 92 -16.60 10.97 -10.68
CA ARG A 92 -16.42 11.22 -9.24
C ARG A 92 -15.69 10.08 -8.53
N ILE A 93 -16.10 8.84 -8.78
CA ILE A 93 -15.45 7.65 -8.23
C ILE A 93 -13.98 7.58 -8.69
N SER A 94 -13.69 7.92 -9.96
CA SER A 94 -12.33 7.92 -10.48
C SER A 94 -11.46 8.98 -9.81
N ILE A 95 -11.99 10.18 -9.60
CA ILE A 95 -11.28 11.25 -8.87
C ILE A 95 -11.02 10.81 -7.44
N LEU A 96 -12.01 10.27 -6.75
CA LEU A 96 -11.85 9.75 -5.39
C LEU A 96 -10.74 8.68 -5.33
N ASN A 97 -10.79 7.67 -6.19
CA ASN A 97 -9.77 6.62 -6.23
C ASN A 97 -8.37 7.21 -6.48
N THR A 98 -8.24 8.18 -7.38
CA THR A 98 -6.96 8.85 -7.63
C THR A 98 -6.43 9.52 -6.35
N VAL A 99 -7.29 10.24 -5.63
CA VAL A 99 -6.91 10.88 -4.34
C VAL A 99 -6.55 9.83 -3.30
N LEU A 100 -7.34 8.77 -3.15
CA LEU A 100 -7.09 7.70 -2.17
C LEU A 100 -5.77 6.97 -2.46
N VAL A 101 -5.46 6.72 -3.74
CA VAL A 101 -4.18 6.12 -4.15
C VAL A 101 -3.00 7.05 -3.82
N LEU A 102 -3.13 8.35 -4.12
CA LEU A 102 -2.09 9.32 -3.75
C LEU A 102 -1.87 9.35 -2.23
N VAL A 103 -2.94 9.39 -1.44
CA VAL A 103 -2.86 9.33 0.03
C VAL A 103 -2.24 8.01 0.50
N THR A 104 -2.59 6.89 -0.16
CA THR A 104 -2.01 5.59 0.17
C THR A 104 -0.49 5.62 -0.01
N PHE A 105 0.00 6.02 -1.18
CA PHE A 105 1.43 5.98 -1.48
C PHE A 105 2.23 7.07 -0.76
N LEU A 106 1.69 8.28 -0.63
CA LEU A 106 2.40 9.42 -0.03
C LEU A 106 2.33 9.43 1.50
N TRP A 107 1.30 8.85 2.09
CA TRP A 107 1.08 8.94 3.54
C TRP A 107 0.93 7.60 4.24
N ILE A 108 0.02 6.73 3.78
CA ILE A 108 -0.33 5.49 4.50
C ILE A 108 0.83 4.48 4.46
N VAL A 109 1.40 4.24 3.28
CA VAL A 109 2.51 3.28 3.10
C VAL A 109 3.76 3.74 3.86
N PRO A 110 4.25 4.99 3.72
CA PRO A 110 5.39 5.47 4.51
C PRO A 110 5.11 5.42 6.01
N ARG A 111 3.95 5.91 6.46
CA ARG A 111 3.56 5.89 7.87
C ARG A 111 3.60 4.47 8.44
N ASN A 112 3.03 3.49 7.73
CA ASN A 112 2.99 2.11 8.18
C ASN A 112 4.40 1.47 8.15
N PHE A 113 5.22 1.84 7.18
CA PHE A 113 6.62 1.43 7.12
C PHE A 113 7.38 1.95 8.34
N PHE A 114 7.33 3.25 8.65
CA PHE A 114 7.99 3.84 9.82
C PHE A 114 7.45 3.29 11.14
N ARG A 115 6.15 3.00 11.25
CA ARG A 115 5.57 2.35 12.44
C ARG A 115 6.09 0.92 12.67
N LYS A 116 6.43 0.20 11.60
CA LYS A 116 7.04 -1.14 11.68
C LYS A 116 8.54 -1.10 11.96
N LEU A 117 9.20 0.03 11.70
CA LEU A 117 10.60 0.30 12.03
C LEU A 117 10.77 0.59 13.54
N THR A 118 10.37 -0.36 14.37
CA THR A 118 10.70 -0.30 15.79
C THR A 118 12.19 -0.62 15.96
N TRP A 119 12.86 0.03 16.92
CA TRP A 119 14.29 -0.20 17.21
C TRP A 119 14.64 -1.68 17.38
N LYS A 120 13.72 -2.47 17.96
CA LYS A 120 13.86 -3.94 18.04
C LYS A 120 13.96 -4.60 16.65
N ASN A 121 13.07 -4.21 15.71
CA ASN A 121 13.03 -4.78 14.38
C ASN A 121 14.25 -4.34 13.56
N CYS A 122 14.70 -3.09 13.73
CA CYS A 122 15.93 -2.61 13.12
C CYS A 122 17.14 -3.38 13.65
N LYS A 123 17.27 -3.52 14.97
CA LYS A 123 18.35 -4.28 15.60
C LYS A 123 18.36 -5.74 15.15
N GLN A 124 17.20 -6.36 15.07
CA GLN A 124 17.05 -7.75 14.63
C GLN A 124 17.37 -7.91 13.14
N PHE A 125 16.96 -6.94 12.32
CA PHE A 125 17.30 -6.90 10.90
C PHE A 125 18.82 -6.76 10.69
N PHE A 126 19.45 -5.84 11.39
CA PHE A 126 20.91 -5.65 11.36
C PHE A 126 21.64 -6.89 11.90
N SER A 127 21.21 -7.45 13.03
CA SER A 127 21.81 -8.67 13.58
C SER A 127 21.73 -9.84 12.59
N ASN A 128 20.59 -10.08 11.99
CA ASN A 128 20.40 -11.20 11.06
C ASN A 128 21.18 -11.04 9.75
N HIS A 129 21.36 -9.81 9.27
CA HIS A 129 22.01 -9.58 7.97
C HIS A 129 23.49 -9.26 8.06
N ILE A 130 23.98 -8.83 9.24
CA ILE A 130 25.39 -8.48 9.43
C ILE A 130 26.08 -9.54 10.29
N THR A 131 25.51 -9.89 11.45
CA THR A 131 26.20 -10.76 12.42
C THR A 131 26.02 -12.25 12.11
N HIS A 132 24.89 -12.63 11.52
CA HIS A 132 24.56 -14.04 11.20
C HIS A 132 24.50 -14.30 9.70
N SER A 133 25.08 -13.39 8.88
CA SER A 133 25.15 -13.68 7.45
C SER A 133 26.13 -14.81 7.20
N PRO A 134 25.79 -15.82 6.39
CA PRO A 134 26.69 -16.91 6.03
C PRO A 134 27.79 -16.43 5.07
N GLU A 135 27.90 -15.14 4.84
CA GLU A 135 28.89 -14.54 3.94
C GLU A 135 30.25 -14.41 4.63
N SER A 136 31.31 -14.61 3.88
CA SER A 136 32.68 -14.44 4.39
C SER A 136 32.91 -12.98 4.81
N ASN A 137 33.73 -12.75 5.85
CA ASN A 137 34.09 -11.42 6.32
C ASN A 137 34.61 -10.51 5.18
N LEU A 138 35.29 -11.08 4.21
CA LEU A 138 35.81 -10.37 3.05
C LEU A 138 34.70 -9.79 2.16
N ARG A 139 33.59 -10.53 1.97
CA ARG A 139 32.43 -10.03 1.20
C ARG A 139 31.68 -8.93 1.95
N ILE A 140 31.56 -9.05 3.25
CA ILE A 140 30.96 -8.01 4.10
C ILE A 140 31.78 -6.74 4.02
N THR A 141 33.11 -6.85 4.19
CA THR A 141 34.03 -5.71 4.07
C THR A 141 33.96 -5.06 2.69
N ALA A 142 33.97 -5.86 1.62
CA ALA A 142 33.83 -5.35 0.26
C ALA A 142 32.48 -4.65 0.02
N ALA A 143 31.40 -5.13 0.59
CA ALA A 143 30.09 -4.47 0.52
C ALA A 143 30.08 -3.10 1.24
N ILE A 144 30.70 -3.03 2.41
CA ILE A 144 30.85 -1.77 3.16
C ILE A 144 31.72 -0.79 2.37
N MET A 145 32.87 -1.21 1.85
CA MET A 145 33.76 -0.37 1.04
C MET A 145 33.05 0.18 -0.20
N LEU A 146 32.31 -0.68 -0.92
CA LEU A 146 31.52 -0.27 -2.08
C LEU A 146 30.48 0.77 -1.68
N GLY A 147 29.75 0.54 -0.59
CA GLY A 147 28.73 1.48 -0.11
C GLY A 147 29.33 2.84 0.27
N VAL A 148 30.38 2.86 1.08
CA VAL A 148 31.07 4.10 1.47
C VAL A 148 31.63 4.85 0.26
N PHE A 149 32.25 4.13 -0.68
CA PHE A 149 32.74 4.72 -1.92
C PHE A 149 31.62 5.39 -2.71
N MET A 150 30.51 4.69 -2.91
CA MET A 150 29.34 5.21 -3.64
C MET A 150 28.64 6.34 -2.90
N GLY A 151 28.72 6.37 -1.56
CA GLY A 151 28.21 7.49 -0.76
C GLY A 151 28.96 8.80 -0.97
N ILE A 152 30.26 8.74 -1.31
CA ILE A 152 31.12 9.91 -1.56
C ILE A 152 31.00 10.38 -3.02
N VAL A 153 30.65 9.47 -3.95
CA VAL A 153 30.52 9.82 -5.38
C VAL A 153 29.29 10.71 -5.57
N PRO A 154 29.42 11.91 -6.19
CA PRO A 154 28.31 12.83 -6.38
C PRO A 154 27.37 12.39 -7.52
N ALA A 155 26.75 11.20 -7.36
CA ALA A 155 25.80 10.64 -8.31
C ALA A 155 24.35 10.95 -7.86
N TRP A 156 23.99 12.23 -7.83
CA TRP A 156 22.71 12.74 -7.33
C TRP A 156 21.50 11.93 -7.81
N GLY A 157 20.80 11.25 -6.88
CA GLY A 157 19.60 10.47 -7.12
C GLY A 157 19.82 9.06 -7.69
N TYR A 158 20.93 8.80 -8.39
CA TYR A 158 21.22 7.47 -8.98
C TYR A 158 22.13 6.59 -8.11
N GLN A 159 22.71 7.17 -7.10
CA GLN A 159 23.68 6.55 -6.19
C GLN A 159 23.19 5.21 -5.62
N MET A 160 21.93 5.14 -5.16
CA MET A 160 21.33 3.89 -4.65
C MET A 160 21.19 2.82 -5.74
N LEU A 161 20.77 3.22 -6.94
CA LEU A 161 20.60 2.29 -8.06
C LEU A 161 21.94 1.74 -8.52
N ILE A 162 22.95 2.58 -8.63
CA ILE A 162 24.29 2.16 -9.02
C ILE A 162 24.91 1.26 -7.94
N THR A 163 24.74 1.60 -6.67
CA THR A 163 25.21 0.76 -5.55
C THR A 163 24.55 -0.61 -5.58
N LEU A 164 23.24 -0.66 -5.79
CA LEU A 164 22.48 -1.91 -5.88
C LEU A 164 22.94 -2.76 -7.07
N PHE A 165 23.15 -2.12 -8.21
CA PHE A 165 23.62 -2.78 -9.44
C PHE A 165 25.04 -3.36 -9.25
N LEU A 166 25.98 -2.57 -8.73
CA LEU A 166 27.35 -3.02 -8.49
C LEU A 166 27.41 -4.11 -7.41
N ALA A 167 26.64 -3.97 -6.33
CA ALA A 167 26.56 -5.00 -5.31
C ALA A 167 25.98 -6.31 -5.88
N HIS A 168 25.05 -6.22 -6.84
CA HIS A 168 24.53 -7.40 -7.54
C HIS A 168 25.60 -8.04 -8.46
N LEU A 169 26.28 -7.22 -9.23
CA LEU A 169 27.32 -7.65 -10.17
C LEU A 169 28.48 -8.37 -9.45
N PHE A 170 28.94 -7.82 -8.35
CA PHE A 170 30.01 -8.38 -7.53
C PHE A 170 29.55 -9.44 -6.53
N ARG A 171 28.25 -9.81 -6.56
CA ARG A 171 27.64 -10.80 -5.64
C ARG A 171 27.89 -10.45 -4.16
N LEU A 172 27.88 -9.16 -3.84
CA LEU A 172 28.02 -8.64 -2.49
C LEU A 172 26.65 -8.51 -1.81
N ASN A 173 26.66 -8.33 -0.48
CA ASN A 173 25.44 -8.10 0.29
C ASN A 173 24.85 -6.72 -0.04
N LYS A 174 23.75 -6.72 -0.78
CA LYS A 174 23.08 -5.52 -1.27
C LYS A 174 22.58 -4.62 -0.14
N VAL A 175 22.13 -5.24 0.95
CA VAL A 175 21.59 -4.51 2.11
C VAL A 175 22.71 -3.74 2.80
N ILE A 176 23.86 -4.38 3.05
CA ILE A 176 25.01 -3.77 3.67
C ILE A 176 25.55 -2.63 2.80
N ALA A 177 25.68 -2.85 1.48
CA ALA A 177 26.16 -1.84 0.55
C ALA A 177 25.27 -0.59 0.51
N ILE A 178 23.93 -0.77 0.47
CA ILE A 178 22.98 0.36 0.48
C ILE A 178 23.03 1.11 1.80
N VAL A 179 23.07 0.40 2.93
CA VAL A 179 23.15 1.03 4.25
C VAL A 179 24.44 1.84 4.38
N ALA A 180 25.58 1.26 3.98
CA ALA A 180 26.86 1.95 4.01
C ALA A 180 26.88 3.19 3.10
N ALA A 181 26.23 3.14 1.93
CA ALA A 181 26.12 4.29 1.03
C ALA A 181 25.32 5.46 1.63
N ASN A 182 24.36 5.16 2.51
CA ASN A 182 23.54 6.19 3.16
C ASN A 182 24.13 6.75 4.48
N ILE A 183 25.07 6.05 5.10
CA ILE A 183 25.74 6.55 6.32
C ILE A 183 26.81 7.59 5.95
N SER A 184 27.30 7.54 4.72
CA SER A 184 28.38 8.40 4.22
C SER A 184 27.92 9.79 3.74
N ILE A 185 26.63 10.08 3.81
CA ILE A 185 26.04 11.39 3.51
C ILE A 185 25.83 12.15 4.82
#